data_b3031543b301feaf991077cbdaa7a489
#
_entry.id   b3031543b301feaf991077cbdaa7a489
#
_cell.length_a   1.000
_cell.length_b   1.000
_cell.length_c   1.000
_cell.angle_alpha   90.00
_cell.angle_beta   90.00
_cell.angle_gamma   90.00
#
_symmetry.space_group_name_H-M   'P 1'
#
loop_
_entity.id
_entity.type
_entity.pdbx_description
1 polymer ?
#
loop_
_entity_poly.entity_id
_entity_poly.type
_entity_poly.pdbx_seq_one_letter_code
_entity_poly.pdbx_strand_id
1 'polypeptide(L)'
;MHKLDHVVIAANNLDEGTSYVENKLNVKLSNIGYHKDMGTHNRVVKISKSVYLEVISIDPNCGHLNSKRWFNLDSLKLQSQLRKSPQVIGYVIENVDIKILKYYEPFFKASRGE
;
A
#
# COMPACT_ATOMS: atom_id res chain seq x y z
N MET A 1 -3.44 -13.92 18.57
CA MET A 1 -2.15 -13.22 18.48
C MET A 1 -2.11 -12.37 17.22
N HIS A 2 -1.61 -11.14 17.34
CA HIS A 2 -1.49 -10.23 16.21
C HIS A 2 -0.05 -10.18 15.74
N LYS A 3 0.16 -10.03 14.45
CA LYS A 3 1.49 -9.80 13.93
C LYS A 3 1.43 -8.87 12.72
N LEU A 4 2.51 -8.18 12.46
CA LEU A 4 2.63 -7.30 11.31
C LEU A 4 2.66 -8.13 10.04
N ASP A 5 1.81 -7.80 9.08
CA ASP A 5 1.78 -8.45 7.77
C ASP A 5 2.60 -7.67 6.76
N HIS A 6 2.34 -6.38 6.65
CA HIS A 6 3.14 -5.55 5.74
C HIS A 6 3.02 -4.06 6.09
N VAL A 7 3.98 -3.30 5.59
CA VAL A 7 4.03 -1.85 5.66
C VAL A 7 3.71 -1.30 4.28
N VAL A 8 2.94 -0.21 4.23
CA VAL A 8 2.46 0.37 2.97
C VAL A 8 3.10 1.73 2.74
N ILE A 9 3.73 1.87 1.58
CA ILE A 9 4.27 3.14 1.09
C ILE A 9 3.46 3.52 -0.14
N ALA A 10 2.83 4.69 -0.10
CA ALA A 10 2.12 5.23 -1.25
C ALA A 10 3.04 6.13 -2.06
N ALA A 11 2.77 6.21 -3.36
CA ALA A 11 3.52 7.07 -4.27
C ALA A 11 2.57 7.73 -5.26
N ASN A 12 3.06 8.82 -5.86
CA ASN A 12 2.32 9.54 -6.89
C ASN A 12 2.09 8.66 -8.12
N ASN A 13 3.10 7.87 -8.47
CA ASN A 13 2.97 6.80 -9.45
C ASN A 13 3.88 5.64 -9.04
N LEU A 14 3.66 4.50 -9.67
CA LEU A 14 4.34 3.29 -9.25
C LEU A 14 5.85 3.32 -9.54
N ASP A 15 6.25 3.94 -10.64
CA ASP A 15 7.67 4.04 -10.99
C ASP A 15 8.45 4.87 -9.98
N GLU A 16 7.89 6.00 -9.55
CA GLU A 16 8.52 6.82 -8.51
C GLU A 16 8.64 6.05 -7.19
N GLY A 17 7.58 5.36 -6.80
CA GLY A 17 7.59 4.58 -5.57
C GLY A 17 8.59 3.44 -5.63
N THR A 18 8.66 2.75 -6.75
CA THR A 18 9.61 1.66 -6.98
C THR A 18 11.05 2.17 -6.86
N SER A 19 11.39 3.24 -7.56
CA SER A 19 12.74 3.80 -7.53
C SER A 19 13.12 4.24 -6.12
N TYR A 20 12.18 4.88 -5.42
CA TYR A 20 12.41 5.36 -4.06
C TYR A 20 12.81 4.20 -3.13
N VAL A 21 12.02 3.14 -3.14
CA VAL A 21 12.25 2.00 -2.24
C VAL A 21 13.49 1.22 -2.65
N GLU A 22 13.65 0.94 -3.94
CA GLU A 22 14.79 0.17 -4.41
C GLU A 22 16.10 0.88 -4.12
N ASN A 23 16.15 2.21 -4.27
CA ASN A 23 17.36 2.99 -3.99
C ASN A 23 17.64 3.13 -2.51
N LYS A 24 16.58 3.33 -1.69
CA LYS A 24 16.75 3.52 -0.25
C LYS A 24 17.15 2.24 0.47
N LEU A 25 16.61 1.10 0.05
CA LEU A 25 16.80 -0.16 0.75
C LEU A 25 17.71 -1.14 0.01
N ASN A 26 18.14 -0.79 -1.19
CA ASN A 26 18.97 -1.66 -2.03
C ASN A 26 18.31 -3.03 -2.23
N VAL A 27 17.05 -3.01 -2.60
CA VAL A 27 16.25 -4.22 -2.86
C VAL A 27 15.64 -4.14 -4.24
N LYS A 28 15.05 -5.26 -4.70
CA LYS A 28 14.34 -5.33 -5.97
C LYS A 28 12.88 -5.69 -5.70
N LEU A 29 11.97 -4.85 -6.15
CA LEU A 29 10.53 -5.10 -5.98
C LEU A 29 10.03 -6.12 -7.00
N SER A 30 8.89 -6.72 -6.67
CA SER A 30 8.22 -7.71 -7.52
C SER A 30 7.67 -7.08 -8.79
N ASN A 31 7.10 -7.92 -9.66
CA ASN A 31 6.29 -7.47 -10.77
C ASN A 31 5.03 -6.75 -10.27
N ILE A 32 4.36 -6.02 -11.16
CA ILE A 32 3.18 -5.24 -10.81
C ILE A 32 2.01 -6.17 -10.53
N GLY A 33 1.34 -5.94 -9.39
CA GLY A 33 0.04 -6.53 -9.08
C GLY A 33 -1.05 -5.49 -9.18
N TYR A 34 -2.28 -5.91 -9.41
CA TYR A 34 -3.42 -5.01 -9.61
C TYR A 34 -4.52 -5.31 -8.62
N HIS A 35 -5.03 -4.28 -7.96
CA HIS A 35 -6.22 -4.36 -7.11
C HIS A 35 -7.36 -3.68 -7.88
N LYS A 36 -7.97 -4.41 -8.80
CA LYS A 36 -8.94 -3.83 -9.74
C LYS A 36 -10.14 -3.20 -9.04
N ASP A 37 -10.61 -3.82 -7.97
CA ASP A 37 -11.77 -3.33 -7.22
C ASP A 37 -11.49 -2.01 -6.51
N MET A 38 -10.23 -1.72 -6.24
CA MET A 38 -9.82 -0.51 -5.56
C MET A 38 -9.13 0.50 -6.47
N GLY A 39 -8.93 0.14 -7.74
CA GLY A 39 -8.29 1.03 -8.70
C GLY A 39 -6.86 1.39 -8.33
N THR A 40 -6.14 0.44 -7.74
CA THR A 40 -4.74 0.61 -7.37
C THR A 40 -3.89 -0.50 -7.94
N HIS A 41 -2.60 -0.24 -8.01
CA HIS A 41 -1.63 -1.27 -8.38
C HIS A 41 -0.44 -1.16 -7.43
N ASN A 42 0.36 -2.24 -7.37
CA ASN A 42 1.41 -2.33 -6.37
C ASN A 42 2.61 -3.14 -6.84
N ARG A 43 3.68 -3.02 -6.08
CA ARG A 43 4.82 -3.93 -6.10
C ARG A 43 5.21 -4.20 -4.66
N VAL A 44 5.76 -5.39 -4.41
CA VAL A 44 6.07 -5.81 -3.04
C VAL A 44 7.48 -6.38 -2.96
N VAL A 45 8.03 -6.39 -1.75
CA VAL A 45 9.29 -7.06 -1.44
C VAL A 45 9.24 -7.53 0.02
N LYS A 46 9.76 -8.72 0.28
CA LYS A 46 9.92 -9.19 1.65
C LYS A 46 11.06 -8.43 2.32
N ILE A 47 10.81 -7.92 3.51
CA ILE A 47 11.82 -7.24 4.32
C ILE A 47 12.23 -8.08 5.53
N SER A 48 11.48 -9.14 5.81
CA SER A 48 11.84 -10.15 6.81
C SER A 48 11.14 -11.44 6.45
N LYS A 49 11.31 -12.46 7.29
CA LYS A 49 10.77 -13.78 7.03
C LYS A 49 9.25 -13.79 6.83
N SER A 50 8.53 -12.93 7.56
CA SER A 50 7.07 -12.93 7.54
C SER A 50 6.46 -11.56 7.28
N VAL A 51 7.28 -10.54 6.99
CA VAL A 51 6.81 -9.17 6.77
C VAL A 51 7.27 -8.70 5.40
N TYR A 52 6.38 -8.03 4.68
CA TYR A 52 6.77 -7.43 3.41
C TYR A 52 6.45 -5.94 3.38
N LEU A 53 7.01 -5.27 2.39
CA LEU A 53 6.78 -3.86 2.11
C LEU A 53 5.98 -3.78 0.81
N GLU A 54 4.94 -2.98 0.81
CA GLU A 54 4.11 -2.75 -0.38
C GLU A 54 4.26 -1.30 -0.83
N VAL A 55 4.57 -1.12 -2.10
CA VAL A 55 4.49 0.19 -2.76
C VAL A 55 3.19 0.21 -3.54
N ILE A 56 2.33 1.19 -3.27
CA ILE A 56 1.01 1.29 -3.87
C ILE A 56 0.81 2.68 -4.49
N SER A 57 0.08 2.72 -5.59
CA SER A 57 -0.36 3.97 -6.19
C SER A 57 -1.71 3.76 -6.87
N ILE A 58 -2.39 4.87 -7.16
CA ILE A 58 -3.61 4.83 -7.94
C ILE A 58 -3.25 4.39 -9.35
N ASP A 59 -3.99 3.42 -9.87
CA ASP A 59 -3.83 2.95 -11.24
C ASP A 59 -4.52 3.96 -12.17
N PRO A 60 -3.78 4.66 -13.03
CA PRO A 60 -4.39 5.67 -13.91
C PRO A 60 -5.31 5.05 -14.98
N ASN A 61 -5.19 3.73 -15.18
CA ASN A 61 -6.00 3.03 -16.18
C ASN A 61 -7.22 2.33 -15.56
N CYS A 62 -7.48 2.55 -14.26
CA CYS A 62 -8.65 1.96 -13.63
C CYS A 62 -9.93 2.62 -14.16
N GLY A 63 -11.02 1.85 -14.16
CA GLY A 63 -12.33 2.40 -14.53
C GLY A 63 -12.94 3.19 -13.38
N HIS A 64 -14.22 3.49 -13.54
CA HIS A 64 -14.97 4.16 -12.48
C HIS A 64 -15.09 3.26 -11.25
N LEU A 65 -14.90 3.85 -10.07
CA LEU A 65 -15.05 3.15 -8.80
C LEU A 65 -16.32 3.60 -8.11
N ASN A 66 -17.02 2.65 -7.47
CA ASN A 66 -18.22 2.92 -6.72
C ASN A 66 -17.96 3.28 -5.26
N SER A 67 -16.74 3.11 -4.80
CA SER A 67 -16.36 3.37 -3.41
C SER A 67 -15.00 4.06 -3.35
N LYS A 68 -14.69 4.60 -2.17
CA LYS A 68 -13.39 5.22 -1.94
C LYS A 68 -12.30 4.16 -1.89
N ARG A 69 -11.13 4.52 -2.36
CA ARG A 69 -9.95 3.67 -2.23
C ARG A 69 -9.52 3.57 -0.77
N TRP A 70 -8.90 2.47 -0.44
CA TRP A 70 -8.33 2.26 0.90
C TRP A 70 -7.13 3.18 1.13
N PHE A 71 -6.66 3.24 2.40
CA PHE A 71 -5.53 4.08 2.82
C PHE A 71 -5.73 5.56 2.56
N ASN A 72 -7.00 5.97 2.39
CA ASN A 72 -7.34 7.38 2.13
C ASN A 72 -6.62 7.95 0.89
N LEU A 73 -6.38 7.09 -0.09
CA LEU A 73 -5.61 7.47 -1.29
C LEU A 73 -6.29 8.55 -2.13
N ASP A 74 -7.62 8.71 -2.01
CA ASP A 74 -8.34 9.74 -2.73
C ASP A 74 -8.26 11.12 -2.07
N SER A 75 -7.62 11.24 -0.89
CA SER A 75 -7.48 12.50 -0.18
C SER A 75 -6.62 13.48 -0.99
N LEU A 76 -7.13 14.69 -1.18
CA LEU A 76 -6.37 15.73 -1.87
C LEU A 76 -5.10 16.09 -1.11
N LYS A 77 -5.17 16.08 0.23
CA LYS A 77 -4.00 16.36 1.06
C LYS A 77 -2.92 15.31 0.86
N LEU A 78 -3.29 14.04 0.88
CA LEU A 78 -2.33 12.97 0.66
C LEU A 78 -1.75 13.04 -0.74
N GLN A 79 -2.59 13.21 -1.76
CA GLN A 79 -2.11 13.30 -3.14
C GLN A 79 -1.13 14.47 -3.32
N SER A 80 -1.39 15.59 -2.63
CA SER A 80 -0.46 16.72 -2.64
C SER A 80 0.90 16.34 -2.05
N GLN A 81 0.90 15.57 -0.96
CA GLN A 81 2.14 15.10 -0.34
C GLN A 81 2.89 14.12 -1.25
N LEU A 82 2.15 13.22 -1.90
CA LEU A 82 2.74 12.23 -2.79
C LEU A 82 3.42 12.84 -4.01
N ARG A 83 2.94 13.98 -4.47
CA ARG A 83 3.62 14.69 -5.57
C ARG A 83 5.02 15.15 -5.18
N LYS A 84 5.30 15.30 -3.89
CA LYS A 84 6.62 15.70 -3.41
C LYS A 84 7.54 14.51 -3.19
N SER A 85 7.02 13.43 -2.60
CA SER A 85 7.78 12.20 -2.41
C SER A 85 6.86 11.08 -1.95
N PRO A 86 7.26 9.81 -2.11
CA PRO A 86 6.54 8.69 -1.51
C PRO A 86 6.45 8.83 0.01
N GLN A 87 5.37 8.29 0.59
CA GLN A 87 5.07 8.40 2.01
C GLN A 87 4.69 7.04 2.59
N VAL A 88 5.16 6.75 3.80
CA VAL A 88 4.61 5.64 4.57
C VAL A 88 3.23 6.05 5.04
N ILE A 89 2.21 5.31 4.64
CA ILE A 89 0.81 5.68 4.93
C ILE A 89 0.12 4.73 5.91
N GLY A 90 0.74 3.62 6.24
CA GLY A 90 0.16 2.73 7.21
C GLY A 90 0.79 1.35 7.19
N TYR A 91 0.16 0.45 7.91
CA TYR A 91 0.56 -0.94 7.91
C TYR A 91 -0.67 -1.83 8.14
N VAL A 92 -0.52 -3.10 7.78
CA VAL A 92 -1.58 -4.10 7.91
C VAL A 92 -1.15 -5.12 8.94
N ILE A 93 -2.05 -5.41 9.87
CA ILE A 93 -1.84 -6.38 10.93
C ILE A 93 -2.69 -7.61 10.65
N GLU A 94 -2.08 -8.77 10.74
CA GLU A 94 -2.78 -10.04 10.65
C GLU A 94 -3.06 -10.55 12.06
N ASN A 95 -4.32 -10.91 12.29
CA ASN A 95 -4.68 -11.65 13.50
C ASN A 95 -4.63 -13.14 13.15
N VAL A 96 -3.54 -13.80 13.56
CA VAL A 96 -3.32 -15.21 13.17
C VAL A 96 -4.37 -16.16 13.73
N ASP A 97 -5.06 -15.79 14.82
CA ASP A 97 -6.06 -16.66 15.42
C ASP A 97 -7.34 -16.71 14.60
N ILE A 98 -7.75 -15.59 14.01
CA ILE A 98 -8.97 -15.50 13.23
C ILE A 98 -8.70 -15.15 11.77
N LYS A 99 -7.44 -14.97 11.40
CA LYS A 99 -6.99 -14.70 10.03
C LYS A 99 -7.67 -13.50 9.37
N ILE A 100 -7.91 -12.46 10.17
CA ILE A 100 -8.47 -11.20 9.69
C ILE A 100 -7.33 -10.19 9.57
N LEU A 101 -7.25 -9.55 8.40
CA LEU A 101 -6.28 -8.49 8.16
C LEU A 101 -6.94 -7.14 8.42
N LYS A 102 -6.27 -6.28 9.18
CA LYS A 102 -6.79 -4.97 9.53
C LYS A 102 -5.77 -3.88 9.26
N TYR A 103 -6.27 -2.72 8.89
CA TYR A 103 -5.44 -1.54 8.69
C TYR A 103 -5.37 -0.76 9.99
N TYR A 104 -4.28 -0.06 10.17
CA TYR A 104 -4.03 0.69 11.39
C TYR A 104 -4.34 2.18 11.25
N GLU A 105 -4.96 2.74 12.31
CA GLU A 105 -5.01 4.18 12.54
C GLU A 105 -3.61 4.68 12.90
N PRO A 106 -3.20 5.92 12.64
CA PRO A 106 -4.06 7.09 12.40
C PRO A 106 -4.44 7.38 10.96
N PHE A 107 -3.98 6.60 10.01
CA PHE A 107 -4.23 6.90 8.60
C PHE A 107 -5.68 6.64 8.23
N PHE A 108 -6.17 5.45 8.55
CA PHE A 108 -7.58 5.11 8.44
C PHE A 108 -7.78 3.70 9.01
N LYS A 109 -9.05 3.32 9.14
CA LYS A 109 -9.41 2.04 9.74
C LYS A 109 -10.28 1.26 8.76
N ALA A 110 -9.86 0.06 8.40
CA ALA A 110 -10.59 -0.80 7.48
C ALA A 110 -10.11 -2.22 7.58
N SER A 111 -10.90 -3.17 7.08
CA SER A 111 -10.43 -4.53 6.89
C SER A 111 -10.16 -4.77 5.42
N ARG A 112 -9.26 -5.70 5.10
CA ARG A 112 -8.95 -6.03 3.71
C ARG A 112 -10.04 -6.85 3.04
N GLY A 113 -10.80 -7.60 3.81
CA GLY A 113 -11.91 -8.35 3.26
C GLY A 113 -11.54 -9.60 2.50
N GLU A 114 -10.46 -10.22 2.82
CA GLU A 114 -10.13 -11.53 2.27
C GLU A 114 -10.93 -12.64 2.90
#